data_a8c4182ca967e8feb15a25432f550d16
#
_entry.id   a8c4182ca967e8feb15a25432f550d16
#
_cell.length_a   1.000
_cell.length_b   1.000
_cell.length_c   1.000
_cell.angle_alpha   90.00
_cell.angle_beta   90.00
_cell.angle_gamma   90.00
#
_symmetry.space_group_name_H-M   'P 1'
#
loop_
_entity.id
_entity.type
_entity.pdbx_description
1 polymer ?
#
loop_
_entity_poly.entity_id
_entity_poly.type
_entity_poly.pdbx_seq_one_letter_code
_entity_poly.pdbx_strand_id
1 'polypeptide(L)'
;MKLTKMIAGSIAATAMFASGAAFADYPEKPIKIMVGFSAGGGTDTTARGFASYMHEAPTMNGAPAYIVNLPGASGQKAAKAVLNEDADGYTLYMINIGTFIAGELAKGDDRPYHVPDAFVN
;
A
#
# COMPACT_ATOMS: atom_id res chain seq x y z
N MET A 1 -20.95 11.82 64.77
CA MET A 1 -21.09 12.76 63.62
C MET A 1 -19.70 12.96 63.01
N LYS A 2 -19.37 12.42 61.82
CA LYS A 2 -18.18 12.49 60.98
C LYS A 2 -17.73 11.10 60.48
N LEU A 3 -18.59 10.42 59.71
CA LEU A 3 -18.18 9.19 59.01
C LEU A 3 -18.82 9.06 57.60
N THR A 4 -19.10 10.17 56.92
CA THR A 4 -19.85 10.16 55.65
C THR A 4 -19.16 10.93 54.53
N LYS A 5 -17.84 11.09 54.56
CA LYS A 5 -17.12 11.86 53.51
C LYS A 5 -15.95 11.14 52.84
N MET A 6 -15.82 9.82 52.87
CA MET A 6 -14.68 9.09 52.29
C MET A 6 -15.02 8.03 51.25
N ILE A 7 -16.18 8.06 50.60
CA ILE A 7 -16.55 7.05 49.59
C ILE A 7 -16.80 7.66 48.18
N ALA A 8 -16.42 8.91 47.93
CA ALA A 8 -16.66 9.55 46.62
C ALA A 8 -15.42 9.67 45.72
N GLY A 9 -14.30 9.02 46.05
CA GLY A 9 -13.02 9.22 45.35
C GLY A 9 -12.49 8.07 44.49
N SER A 10 -13.15 6.92 44.39
CA SER A 10 -12.53 5.72 43.81
C SER A 10 -13.17 5.14 42.55
N ILE A 11 -14.10 5.82 41.92
CA ILE A 11 -14.79 5.29 40.70
C ILE A 11 -14.34 5.97 39.39
N ALA A 12 -13.48 6.98 39.44
CA ALA A 12 -13.07 7.73 38.24
C ALA A 12 -11.78 7.24 37.53
N ALA A 13 -11.13 6.18 38.05
CA ALA A 13 -9.80 5.78 37.56
C ALA A 13 -9.77 4.52 36.65
N THR A 14 -10.91 3.89 36.35
CA THR A 14 -10.92 2.59 35.63
C THR A 14 -11.44 2.64 34.20
N ALA A 15 -11.63 3.83 33.60
CA ALA A 15 -12.18 3.97 32.25
C ALA A 15 -11.15 4.34 31.16
N MET A 16 -9.83 4.23 31.42
CA MET A 16 -8.81 4.74 30.50
C MET A 16 -7.95 3.68 29.78
N PHE A 17 -8.28 2.39 29.81
CA PHE A 17 -7.46 1.35 29.15
C PHE A 17 -8.22 0.44 28.19
N ALA A 18 -9.22 0.95 27.48
CA ALA A 18 -9.89 0.19 26.42
C ALA A 18 -9.70 0.82 25.04
N SER A 19 -8.61 1.54 24.78
CA SER A 19 -8.16 1.79 23.41
C SER A 19 -7.28 0.61 22.98
N GLY A 20 -7.88 -0.58 22.87
CA GLY A 20 -7.31 -1.64 22.06
C GLY A 20 -7.20 -1.07 20.65
N ALA A 21 -5.98 -0.78 20.19
CA ALA A 21 -5.74 -0.61 18.78
C ALA A 21 -6.27 -1.89 18.12
N ALA A 22 -7.42 -1.81 17.46
CA ALA A 22 -7.84 -2.83 16.53
C ALA A 22 -6.75 -2.78 15.45
N PHE A 23 -5.80 -3.69 15.54
CA PHE A 23 -4.97 -4.03 14.38
C PHE A 23 -5.96 -4.62 13.39
N ALA A 24 -6.40 -3.79 12.45
CA ALA A 24 -7.15 -4.27 11.31
C ALA A 24 -6.31 -5.39 10.70
N ASP A 25 -6.93 -6.56 10.47
CA ASP A 25 -6.25 -7.71 9.88
C ASP A 25 -5.92 -7.40 8.42
N TYR A 26 -4.80 -6.70 8.19
CA TYR A 26 -4.31 -6.45 6.84
C TYR A 26 -3.86 -7.76 6.18
N PRO A 27 -4.29 -8.02 4.92
CA PRO A 27 -5.22 -7.24 4.11
C PRO A 27 -6.69 -7.66 4.30
N GLU A 28 -7.60 -6.67 4.44
CA GLU A 28 -9.05 -6.89 4.54
C GLU A 28 -9.78 -6.81 3.19
N LYS A 29 -9.10 -6.30 2.15
CA LYS A 29 -9.65 -6.08 0.81
C LYS A 29 -8.62 -6.49 -0.26
N PRO A 30 -9.04 -6.69 -1.52
CA PRO A 30 -8.13 -7.03 -2.60
C PRO A 30 -7.03 -5.98 -2.80
N ILE A 31 -5.80 -6.47 -3.10
CA ILE A 31 -4.65 -5.63 -3.39
C ILE A 31 -4.57 -5.38 -4.90
N LYS A 32 -4.48 -4.11 -5.30
CA LYS A 32 -4.30 -3.69 -6.68
C LYS A 32 -2.81 -3.63 -7.02
N ILE A 33 -2.39 -4.30 -8.09
CA ILE A 33 -1.02 -4.20 -8.61
C ILE A 33 -1.10 -3.50 -9.96
N MET A 34 -0.58 -2.27 -10.01
CA MET A 34 -0.51 -1.51 -11.24
C MET A 34 0.75 -1.86 -12.02
N VAL A 35 0.58 -2.08 -13.33
CA VAL A 35 1.65 -2.45 -14.26
C VAL A 35 1.71 -1.41 -15.38
N GLY A 36 2.86 -0.75 -15.54
CA GLY A 36 3.07 0.31 -16.54
C GLY A 36 3.26 -0.18 -17.99
N PHE A 37 2.91 -1.43 -18.27
CA PHE A 37 3.11 -2.10 -19.57
C PHE A 37 1.85 -2.86 -19.98
N SER A 38 1.77 -3.20 -21.26
CA SER A 38 0.61 -3.91 -21.82
C SER A 38 0.44 -5.30 -21.20
N ALA A 39 -0.82 -5.73 -21.10
CA ALA A 39 -1.16 -7.08 -20.70
C ALA A 39 -0.50 -8.12 -21.63
N GLY A 40 -0.06 -9.24 -21.05
CA GLY A 40 0.66 -10.31 -21.75
C GLY A 40 2.15 -10.04 -21.96
N GLY A 41 2.66 -8.86 -21.63
CA GLY A 41 4.10 -8.57 -21.62
C GLY A 41 4.85 -9.18 -20.43
N GLY A 42 6.18 -9.16 -20.47
CA GLY A 42 7.01 -9.77 -19.43
C GLY A 42 6.72 -9.24 -18.03
N THR A 43 6.55 -7.93 -17.86
CA THR A 43 6.22 -7.31 -16.57
C THR A 43 4.83 -7.73 -16.09
N ASP A 44 3.85 -7.81 -16.98
CA ASP A 44 2.49 -8.27 -16.66
C ASP A 44 2.49 -9.75 -16.24
N THR A 45 3.20 -10.61 -16.96
CA THR A 45 3.34 -12.03 -16.64
C THR A 45 3.98 -12.22 -15.27
N THR A 46 5.03 -11.46 -14.96
CA THR A 46 5.68 -11.47 -13.64
C THR A 46 4.73 -11.01 -12.55
N ALA A 47 3.98 -9.92 -12.79
CA ALA A 47 3.02 -9.40 -11.83
C ALA A 47 1.90 -10.40 -11.52
N ARG A 48 1.41 -11.14 -12.53
CA ARG A 48 0.38 -12.19 -12.33
C ARG A 48 0.92 -13.36 -11.54
N GLY A 49 2.15 -13.80 -11.79
CA GLY A 49 2.81 -14.83 -11.00
C GLY A 49 2.99 -14.39 -9.54
N PHE A 50 3.39 -13.14 -9.32
CA PHE A 50 3.50 -12.57 -7.99
C PHE A 50 2.14 -12.48 -7.27
N ALA A 51 1.10 -12.00 -7.96
CA ALA A 51 -0.26 -11.93 -7.42
C ALA A 51 -0.79 -13.32 -6.99
N SER A 52 -0.53 -14.35 -7.80
CA SER A 52 -0.88 -15.73 -7.45
C SER A 52 -0.16 -16.21 -6.18
N TYR A 53 1.14 -15.98 -6.10
CA TYR A 53 1.93 -16.31 -4.92
C TYR A 53 1.47 -15.55 -3.67
N MET A 54 1.17 -14.26 -3.80
CA MET A 54 0.63 -13.46 -2.69
C MET A 54 -0.66 -14.08 -2.12
N HIS A 55 -1.58 -14.50 -2.99
CA HIS A 55 -2.84 -15.11 -2.56
C HIS A 55 -2.62 -16.39 -1.73
N GLU A 56 -1.58 -17.16 -2.03
CA GLU A 56 -1.23 -18.39 -1.33
C GLU A 56 -0.44 -18.13 -0.02
N ALA A 57 0.11 -16.94 0.16
CA ALA A 57 0.92 -16.62 1.33
C ALA A 57 0.07 -16.55 2.61
N PRO A 58 0.47 -17.24 3.69
CA PRO A 58 -0.30 -17.25 4.95
C PRO A 58 -0.56 -15.87 5.54
N THR A 59 0.36 -14.93 5.33
CA THR A 59 0.28 -13.54 5.82
C THR A 59 -0.75 -12.70 5.09
N MET A 60 -1.29 -13.19 3.97
CA MET A 60 -2.23 -12.46 3.14
C MET A 60 -3.69 -12.80 3.42
N ASN A 61 -3.97 -13.67 4.40
CA ASN A 61 -5.33 -14.08 4.79
C ASN A 61 -6.24 -14.48 3.61
N GLY A 62 -5.64 -14.98 2.51
CA GLY A 62 -6.37 -15.32 1.28
C GLY A 62 -6.87 -14.11 0.48
N ALA A 63 -6.47 -12.90 0.80
CA ALA A 63 -6.86 -11.72 0.04
C ALA A 63 -6.35 -11.82 -1.41
N PRO A 64 -7.22 -11.61 -2.41
CA PRO A 64 -6.79 -11.67 -3.80
C PRO A 64 -5.99 -10.43 -4.17
N ALA A 65 -5.01 -10.61 -5.06
CA ALA A 65 -4.37 -9.51 -5.75
C ALA A 65 -4.80 -9.49 -7.22
N TYR A 66 -5.01 -8.30 -7.80
CA TYR A 66 -5.42 -8.15 -9.19
C TYR A 66 -4.56 -7.13 -9.93
N ILE A 67 -4.43 -7.33 -11.24
CA ILE A 67 -3.55 -6.55 -12.08
C ILE A 67 -4.34 -5.49 -12.84
N VAL A 68 -3.82 -4.27 -12.83
CA VAL A 68 -4.30 -3.15 -13.66
C VAL A 68 -3.18 -2.68 -14.58
N ASN A 69 -3.32 -2.90 -15.87
CA ASN A 69 -2.34 -2.46 -16.87
C ASN A 69 -2.64 -1.01 -17.30
N LEU A 70 -1.65 -0.14 -17.15
CA LEU A 70 -1.73 1.26 -17.58
C LEU A 70 -0.46 1.64 -18.36
N PRO A 71 -0.33 1.18 -19.61
CA PRO A 71 0.88 1.40 -20.40
C PRO A 71 1.05 2.86 -20.82
N GLY A 72 2.31 3.27 -20.98
CA GLY A 72 2.68 4.58 -21.51
C GLY A 72 3.90 5.20 -20.84
N ALA A 73 4.66 5.95 -21.63
CA ALA A 73 5.87 6.67 -21.20
C ALA A 73 6.84 5.81 -20.37
N SER A 74 7.17 4.61 -20.87
CA SER A 74 8.07 3.67 -20.16
C SER A 74 7.63 3.33 -18.72
N GLY A 75 6.31 3.24 -18.48
CA GLY A 75 5.72 2.96 -17.18
C GLY A 75 5.40 4.19 -16.34
N GLN A 76 5.87 5.38 -16.71
CA GLN A 76 5.68 6.59 -15.91
C GLN A 76 4.21 7.02 -15.76
N LYS A 77 3.36 6.67 -16.76
CA LYS A 77 1.92 6.91 -16.64
C LYS A 77 1.31 6.15 -15.46
N ALA A 78 1.66 4.89 -15.30
CA ALA A 78 1.21 4.09 -14.16
C ALA A 78 1.81 4.59 -12.84
N ALA A 79 3.10 4.93 -12.82
CA ALA A 79 3.76 5.50 -11.64
C ALA A 79 3.03 6.74 -11.14
N LYS A 80 2.73 7.69 -12.05
CA LYS A 80 1.96 8.90 -11.70
C LYS A 80 0.55 8.59 -11.19
N ALA A 81 -0.09 7.55 -11.73
CA ALA A 81 -1.41 7.14 -11.25
C ALA A 81 -1.34 6.56 -9.83
N VAL A 82 -0.31 5.73 -9.53
CA VAL A 82 -0.08 5.18 -8.19
C VAL A 82 0.16 6.27 -7.15
N LEU A 83 0.91 7.32 -7.50
CA LEU A 83 1.17 8.45 -6.59
C LEU A 83 -0.08 9.26 -6.21
N ASN A 84 -1.19 9.09 -6.94
CA ASN A 84 -2.49 9.70 -6.61
C ASN A 84 -3.41 8.75 -5.82
N GLU A 85 -2.99 7.53 -5.54
CA GLU A 85 -3.73 6.58 -4.70
C GLU A 85 -3.34 6.77 -3.23
N ASP A 86 -4.18 6.28 -2.33
CA ASP A 86 -3.88 6.31 -0.90
C ASP A 86 -2.67 5.42 -0.58
N ALA A 87 -1.78 5.90 0.29
CA ALA A 87 -0.62 5.14 0.77
C ALA A 87 -1.02 4.19 1.91
N ASP A 88 -2.02 3.33 1.66
CA ASP A 88 -2.61 2.41 2.62
C ASP A 88 -2.13 0.95 2.47
N GLY A 89 -1.18 0.71 1.55
CA GLY A 89 -0.65 -0.62 1.24
C GLY A 89 -1.50 -1.43 0.26
N TYR A 90 -2.67 -0.94 -0.19
CA TYR A 90 -3.55 -1.68 -1.11
C TYR A 90 -3.34 -1.37 -2.60
N THR A 91 -2.47 -0.41 -2.92
CA THR A 91 -2.04 -0.16 -4.30
C THR A 91 -0.53 -0.31 -4.40
N LEU A 92 -0.09 -1.30 -5.14
CA LEU A 92 1.31 -1.60 -5.41
C LEU A 92 1.65 -1.22 -6.86
N TYR A 93 2.91 -0.89 -7.11
CA TYR A 93 3.42 -0.66 -8.45
C TYR A 93 4.49 -1.68 -8.83
N MET A 94 4.23 -2.46 -9.89
CA MET A 94 5.22 -3.37 -10.46
C MET A 94 5.98 -2.64 -11.57
N ILE A 95 7.24 -2.33 -11.32
CA ILE A 95 8.11 -1.63 -12.27
C ILE A 95 9.08 -2.58 -12.98
N ASN A 96 9.40 -2.25 -14.24
CA ASN A 96 10.62 -2.72 -14.88
C ASN A 96 11.70 -1.67 -14.62
N ILE A 97 12.60 -1.96 -13.69
CA ILE A 97 13.52 -0.96 -13.14
C ILE A 97 14.43 -0.34 -14.23
N GLY A 98 14.93 -1.13 -15.18
CA GLY A 98 15.81 -0.63 -16.25
C GLY A 98 15.11 0.38 -17.16
N THR A 99 13.91 0.04 -17.62
CA THR A 99 13.12 0.93 -18.50
C THR A 99 12.62 2.15 -17.74
N PHE A 100 12.24 1.97 -16.48
CA PHE A 100 11.73 3.05 -15.64
C PHE A 100 12.82 4.10 -15.35
N ILE A 101 14.00 3.65 -14.90
CA ILE A 101 15.15 4.54 -14.62
C ILE A 101 15.62 5.23 -15.90
N ALA A 102 15.71 4.51 -17.03
CA ALA A 102 16.09 5.13 -18.29
C ALA A 102 15.10 6.25 -18.70
N GLY A 103 13.80 6.01 -18.52
CA GLY A 103 12.77 7.02 -18.77
C GLY A 103 12.82 8.21 -17.80
N GLU A 104 13.23 7.99 -16.56
CA GLU A 104 13.43 9.05 -15.58
C GLU A 104 14.66 9.90 -15.90
N LEU A 105 15.80 9.26 -16.20
CA LEU A 105 17.02 9.94 -16.55
C LEU A 105 16.90 10.77 -17.85
N ALA A 106 16.13 10.27 -18.84
CA ALA A 106 15.90 10.97 -20.10
C ALA A 106 15.16 12.31 -19.91
N LYS A 107 14.44 12.51 -18.81
CA LYS A 107 13.72 13.74 -18.48
C LYS A 107 14.56 14.75 -17.69
N GLY A 108 15.67 14.35 -17.12
CA GLY A 108 16.49 15.22 -16.28
C GLY A 108 15.67 15.85 -15.14
N ASP A 109 15.74 17.20 -15.03
CA ASP A 109 15.04 17.94 -13.98
C ASP A 109 13.53 18.13 -14.23
N ASP A 110 13.03 17.82 -15.42
CA ASP A 110 11.60 17.91 -15.78
C ASP A 110 10.78 16.68 -15.32
N ARG A 111 11.37 15.80 -14.54
CA ARG A 111 10.66 14.62 -14.00
C ARG A 111 9.60 15.03 -12.98
N PRO A 112 8.41 14.43 -13.03
CA PRO A 112 7.31 14.80 -12.15
C PRO A 112 7.46 14.29 -10.69
N TYR A 113 8.44 13.42 -10.42
CA TYR A 113 8.75 12.85 -9.10
C TYR A 113 10.17 12.30 -9.07
N HIS A 114 10.69 12.11 -7.87
CA HIS A 114 11.97 11.44 -7.64
C HIS A 114 11.70 10.08 -7.00
N VAL A 115 12.14 8.98 -7.63
CA VAL A 115 11.80 7.60 -7.22
C VAL A 115 12.09 7.31 -5.75
N PRO A 116 13.25 7.67 -5.18
CA PRO A 116 13.52 7.41 -3.77
C PRO A 116 12.56 8.08 -2.79
N ASP A 117 11.95 9.21 -3.18
CA ASP A 117 11.14 10.03 -2.30
C ASP A 117 9.64 9.89 -2.55
N ALA A 118 9.27 9.35 -3.73
CA ALA A 118 7.90 9.36 -4.20
C ALA A 118 7.09 8.12 -3.78
N PHE A 119 7.77 7.01 -3.48
CA PHE A 119 7.11 5.76 -3.11
C PHE A 119 7.47 5.37 -1.68
N VAL A 120 6.45 4.98 -0.91
CA VAL A 120 6.63 4.46 0.44
C VAL A 120 7.18 3.03 0.35
N ASN A 121 8.19 2.76 1.15
CA ASN A 121 8.81 1.44 1.32
C ASN A 121 8.19 0.73 2.54
#